data_850fbebada98829395a3c0aec688b74f
#
_entry.id   850fbebada98829395a3c0aec688b74f
#
_cell.length_a   1.000
_cell.length_b   1.000
_cell.length_c   1.000
_cell.angle_alpha   90.00
_cell.angle_beta   90.00
_cell.angle_gamma   90.00
#
_symmetry.space_group_name_H-M   'P 1'
#
loop_
_entity.id
_entity.type
_entity.pdbx_description
1 polymer ?
#
loop_
_entity_poly.entity_id
_entity_poly.type
_entity_poly.pdbx_seq_one_letter_code
_entity_poly.pdbx_strand_id
1 'polypeptide(L)'
;MKMLKKMAALLLAGVMALALLTACGDEAPAKSAAEQAEDAMILALNQSMETDFKNDEAMKNVARKAITDKVGDDGKVKDGFLVVDRENKVMCMIFPADQSTALGLTAEQVAQMKDPAFTKAFVDSFRGASNLTKDDVARIKAIGVGAVTKGDKTYVAFAATIQPAH
;
A
#
# COMPACT_ATOMS: atom_id res chain seq x y z
N MET A 1 -12.59 18.48 -7.10
CA MET A 1 -13.73 17.65 -6.62
C MET A 1 -14.56 16.95 -7.70
N LYS A 2 -14.36 17.18 -9.00
CA LYS A 2 -15.12 16.48 -10.07
C LYS A 2 -14.48 15.16 -10.53
N MET A 3 -13.20 14.90 -10.26
CA MET A 3 -12.52 13.66 -10.66
C MET A 3 -12.80 12.46 -9.74
N LEU A 4 -12.97 12.67 -8.43
CA LEU A 4 -13.33 11.58 -7.52
C LEU A 4 -14.70 10.94 -7.83
N LYS A 5 -15.66 11.74 -8.30
CA LYS A 5 -17.01 11.24 -8.67
C LYS A 5 -17.00 10.38 -9.94
N LYS A 6 -16.04 10.57 -10.84
CA LYS A 6 -15.90 9.76 -12.07
C LYS A 6 -15.23 8.41 -11.81
N MET A 7 -14.36 8.32 -10.82
CA MET A 7 -13.74 7.03 -10.43
C MET A 7 -14.73 6.11 -9.71
N ALA A 8 -15.65 6.66 -8.93
CA ALA A 8 -16.69 5.87 -8.25
C ALA A 8 -17.70 5.22 -9.24
N ALA A 9 -17.92 5.82 -10.40
CA ALA A 9 -18.87 5.30 -11.39
C ALA A 9 -18.29 4.15 -12.24
N LEU A 10 -16.97 4.05 -12.39
CA LEU A 10 -16.31 2.94 -13.09
C LEU A 10 -16.21 1.67 -12.24
N LEU A 11 -16.34 1.79 -10.91
CA LEU A 11 -16.27 0.68 -9.97
C LEU A 11 -17.54 -0.19 -9.91
N LEU A 12 -18.66 0.26 -10.45
CA LEU A 12 -19.95 -0.43 -10.37
C LEU A 12 -20.27 -1.39 -11.51
N ALA A 13 -19.48 -1.42 -12.57
CA ALA A 13 -19.78 -2.21 -13.77
C ALA A 13 -19.08 -3.57 -13.85
N GLY A 14 -18.17 -3.91 -12.92
CA GLY A 14 -17.33 -5.12 -12.94
C GLY A 14 -17.78 -6.30 -12.05
N VAL A 15 -18.88 -6.19 -11.32
CA VAL A 15 -19.17 -7.06 -10.15
C VAL A 15 -19.80 -8.43 -10.47
N MET A 16 -20.01 -8.85 -11.72
CA MET A 16 -20.80 -10.07 -12.00
C MET A 16 -20.04 -11.27 -12.61
N ALA A 17 -18.71 -11.34 -12.57
CA ALA A 17 -18.02 -12.41 -13.29
C ALA A 17 -17.06 -13.33 -12.49
N LEU A 18 -17.00 -13.29 -11.17
CA LEU A 18 -16.02 -14.08 -10.41
C LEU A 18 -16.59 -15.03 -9.35
N ALA A 19 -17.79 -15.54 -9.54
CA ALA A 19 -18.38 -16.50 -8.57
C ALA A 19 -18.24 -17.98 -8.95
N LEU A 20 -17.45 -18.39 -9.95
CA LEU A 20 -17.35 -19.80 -10.34
C LEU A 20 -15.93 -20.18 -10.76
N LEU A 21 -15.03 -20.42 -9.81
CA LEU A 21 -13.87 -21.31 -10.00
C LEU A 21 -13.39 -21.84 -8.64
N THR A 22 -14.25 -22.63 -8.00
CA THR A 22 -13.79 -23.61 -7.01
C THR A 22 -13.72 -24.96 -7.72
N ALA A 23 -12.55 -25.30 -8.23
CA ALA A 23 -12.27 -26.65 -8.70
C ALA A 23 -10.88 -27.08 -8.18
N CYS A 24 -10.88 -28.11 -7.38
CA CYS A 24 -9.79 -28.95 -6.88
C CYS A 24 -8.44 -28.91 -7.60
N GLY A 25 -7.39 -28.60 -6.86
CA GLY A 25 -5.98 -28.83 -7.20
C GLY A 25 -5.15 -28.37 -6.01
N ASP A 26 -4.07 -29.06 -5.68
CA ASP A 26 -3.09 -28.72 -4.61
C ASP A 26 -2.61 -27.26 -4.71
N GLU A 27 -3.44 -26.32 -4.28
CA GLU A 27 -3.11 -24.90 -4.26
C GLU A 27 -2.62 -24.52 -2.86
N ALA A 28 -1.46 -23.87 -2.84
CA ALA A 28 -1.00 -23.14 -1.67
C ALA A 28 -2.16 -22.30 -1.10
N PRO A 29 -2.30 -22.18 0.24
CA PRO A 29 -3.43 -21.47 0.83
C PRO A 29 -3.56 -20.09 0.21
N ALA A 30 -4.78 -19.72 -0.18
CA ALA A 30 -5.06 -18.45 -0.84
C ALA A 30 -4.54 -17.30 0.02
N LYS A 31 -3.72 -16.41 -0.58
CA LYS A 31 -3.17 -15.23 0.11
C LYS A 31 -4.29 -14.39 0.71
N SER A 32 -4.08 -13.94 1.93
CA SER A 32 -4.99 -12.98 2.58
C SER A 32 -5.08 -11.67 1.79
N ALA A 33 -6.12 -10.87 2.03
CA ALA A 33 -6.25 -9.54 1.40
C ALA A 33 -5.04 -8.64 1.71
N ALA A 34 -4.49 -8.73 2.93
CA ALA A 34 -3.29 -8.00 3.31
C ALA A 34 -2.08 -8.42 2.47
N GLU A 35 -1.82 -9.72 2.34
CA GLU A 35 -0.70 -10.22 1.51
C GLU A 35 -0.85 -9.89 0.03
N GLN A 36 -2.07 -9.93 -0.50
CA GLN A 36 -2.33 -9.51 -1.89
C GLN A 36 -2.04 -8.03 -2.09
N ALA A 37 -2.43 -7.18 -1.13
CA ALA A 37 -2.16 -5.75 -1.18
C ALA A 37 -0.65 -5.46 -1.06
N GLU A 38 0.08 -6.16 -0.20
CA GLU A 38 1.54 -6.04 -0.07
C GLU A 38 2.27 -6.35 -1.37
N ASP A 39 1.95 -7.50 -1.99
CA ASP A 39 2.57 -7.92 -3.24
C ASP A 39 2.29 -6.95 -4.39
N ALA A 40 1.05 -6.51 -4.52
CA ALA A 40 0.67 -5.56 -5.56
C ALA A 40 1.34 -4.20 -5.37
N MET A 41 1.42 -3.72 -4.13
CA MET A 41 1.99 -2.40 -3.84
C MET A 41 3.50 -2.36 -4.00
N ILE A 42 4.24 -3.39 -3.58
CA ILE A 42 5.70 -3.40 -3.81
C ILE A 42 6.04 -3.43 -5.31
N LEU A 43 5.25 -4.18 -6.09
CA LEU A 43 5.40 -4.20 -7.54
C LEU A 43 5.14 -2.82 -8.16
N ALA A 44 4.07 -2.15 -7.75
CA ALA A 44 3.73 -0.84 -8.26
C ALA A 44 4.73 0.26 -7.83
N LEU A 45 5.25 0.19 -6.60
CA LEU A 45 6.32 1.07 -6.14
C LEU A 45 7.58 0.89 -7.00
N ASN A 46 7.99 -0.35 -7.26
CA ASN A 46 9.12 -0.62 -8.14
C ASN A 46 8.92 -0.08 -9.55
N GLN A 47 7.75 -0.28 -10.14
CA GLN A 47 7.42 0.27 -11.46
C GLN A 47 7.43 1.80 -11.47
N SER A 48 6.89 2.44 -10.44
CA SER A 48 6.84 3.90 -10.33
C SER A 48 8.22 4.52 -10.08
N MET A 49 9.08 3.85 -9.32
CA MET A 49 10.42 4.33 -8.96
C MET A 49 11.52 3.83 -9.91
N GLU A 50 11.19 2.98 -10.89
CA GLU A 50 12.15 2.32 -11.79
C GLU A 50 13.20 1.52 -10.99
N THR A 51 12.74 0.72 -10.02
CA THR A 51 13.56 -0.08 -9.10
C THR A 51 13.12 -1.54 -9.12
N ASP A 52 13.88 -2.40 -8.42
CA ASP A 52 13.63 -3.84 -8.29
C ASP A 52 13.71 -4.32 -6.83
N PHE A 53 13.32 -3.49 -5.88
CA PHE A 53 13.31 -3.85 -4.47
C PHE A 53 12.45 -5.10 -4.21
N LYS A 54 13.00 -6.01 -3.43
CA LYS A 54 12.21 -7.07 -2.79
C LYS A 54 11.46 -6.47 -1.59
N ASN A 55 10.30 -7.04 -1.29
CA ASN A 55 9.56 -6.64 -0.08
C ASN A 55 10.36 -7.09 1.17
N ASP A 56 11.14 -6.18 1.75
CA ASP A 56 12.01 -6.47 2.90
C ASP A 56 11.16 -6.80 4.14
N GLU A 57 11.42 -7.94 4.76
CA GLU A 57 10.59 -8.45 5.85
C GLU A 57 10.67 -7.58 7.10
N ALA A 58 11.85 -7.01 7.41
CA ALA A 58 11.98 -6.12 8.56
C ALA A 58 11.19 -4.82 8.35
N MET A 59 11.30 -4.23 7.17
CA MET A 59 10.56 -3.02 6.81
C MET A 59 9.06 -3.29 6.70
N LYS A 60 8.66 -4.43 6.16
CA LYS A 60 7.26 -4.87 6.14
C LYS A 60 6.67 -4.94 7.55
N ASN A 61 7.40 -5.51 8.50
CA ASN A 61 6.95 -5.58 9.90
C ASN A 61 6.86 -4.20 10.55
N VAL A 62 7.78 -3.28 10.25
CA VAL A 62 7.67 -1.87 10.70
C VAL A 62 6.41 -1.22 10.14
N ALA A 63 6.11 -1.42 8.87
CA ALA A 63 4.90 -0.88 8.23
C ALA A 63 3.61 -1.46 8.86
N ARG A 64 3.53 -2.78 9.04
CA ARG A 64 2.39 -3.44 9.71
C ARG A 64 2.20 -2.94 11.13
N LYS A 65 3.29 -2.79 11.89
CA LYS A 65 3.24 -2.25 13.25
C LYS A 65 2.72 -0.82 13.27
N ALA A 66 3.17 0.04 12.37
CA ALA A 66 2.68 1.41 12.28
C ALA A 66 1.17 1.47 12.04
N ILE A 67 0.62 0.62 11.17
CA ILE A 67 -0.82 0.53 10.95
C ILE A 67 -1.52 0.05 12.23
N THR A 68 -1.01 -1.01 12.86
CA THR A 68 -1.62 -1.59 14.06
C THR A 68 -1.71 -0.58 15.20
N ASP A 69 -0.64 0.19 15.42
CA ASP A 69 -0.53 1.13 16.53
C ASP A 69 -1.27 2.45 16.27
N LYS A 70 -1.30 2.91 15.02
CA LYS A 70 -1.76 4.26 14.70
C LYS A 70 -3.13 4.33 14.04
N VAL A 71 -3.56 3.32 13.31
CA VAL A 71 -4.86 3.33 12.62
C VAL A 71 -5.92 2.75 13.53
N GLY A 72 -6.95 3.54 13.84
CA GLY A 72 -8.12 3.07 14.60
C GLY A 72 -9.06 2.21 13.74
N ASP A 73 -10.04 1.58 14.39
CA ASP A 73 -11.04 0.76 13.69
C ASP A 73 -11.94 1.61 12.77
N ASP A 74 -12.05 2.90 13.06
CA ASP A 74 -12.73 3.89 12.22
C ASP A 74 -11.86 4.43 11.07
N GLY A 75 -10.63 3.94 10.94
CA GLY A 75 -9.65 4.36 9.95
C GLY A 75 -8.90 5.66 10.28
N LYS A 76 -9.21 6.30 11.40
CA LYS A 76 -8.50 7.52 11.81
C LYS A 76 -7.08 7.23 12.23
N VAL A 77 -6.17 8.12 11.87
CA VAL A 77 -4.74 8.00 12.18
C VAL A 77 -4.37 8.89 13.35
N LYS A 78 -3.75 8.30 14.36
CA LYS A 78 -3.20 9.01 15.52
C LYS A 78 -1.79 9.51 15.20
N ASP A 79 -1.47 10.74 15.58
CA ASP A 79 -0.14 11.36 15.50
C ASP A 79 0.46 11.38 14.07
N GLY A 80 -0.40 11.49 13.06
CA GLY A 80 0.00 11.65 11.66
C GLY A 80 0.42 10.37 10.95
N PHE A 81 0.53 10.49 9.63
CA PHE A 81 0.78 9.36 8.72
C PHE A 81 2.25 8.98 8.60
N LEU A 82 3.16 9.88 8.96
CA LEU A 82 4.60 9.69 8.84
C LEU A 82 5.20 9.35 10.20
N VAL A 83 5.96 8.27 10.25
CA VAL A 83 6.79 7.87 11.38
C VAL A 83 8.25 7.94 10.94
N VAL A 84 9.06 8.70 11.67
CA VAL A 84 10.50 8.81 11.39
C VAL A 84 11.29 8.37 12.61
N ASP A 85 12.02 7.28 12.45
CA ASP A 85 13.01 6.81 13.41
C ASP A 85 14.40 7.25 12.91
N ARG A 86 14.91 8.33 13.50
CA ARG A 86 16.18 8.93 13.09
C ARG A 86 17.39 8.08 13.53
N GLU A 87 17.26 7.37 14.62
CA GLU A 87 18.32 6.51 15.15
C GLU A 87 18.59 5.34 14.21
N ASN A 88 17.52 4.65 13.80
CA ASN A 88 17.59 3.52 12.88
C ASN A 88 17.52 3.92 11.39
N LYS A 89 17.40 5.23 11.11
CA LYS A 89 17.28 5.77 9.75
C LYS A 89 16.10 5.18 8.97
N VAL A 90 15.01 4.91 9.66
CA VAL A 90 13.79 4.34 9.11
C VAL A 90 12.73 5.41 8.98
N MET A 91 12.09 5.45 7.82
CA MET A 91 10.88 6.22 7.56
C MET A 91 9.74 5.25 7.26
N CYS A 92 8.59 5.47 7.88
CA CYS A 92 7.39 4.71 7.57
C CYS A 92 6.24 5.68 7.28
N MET A 93 5.48 5.42 6.21
CA MET A 93 4.31 6.21 5.84
C MET A 93 3.10 5.33 5.65
N ILE A 94 2.03 5.65 6.36
CA ILE A 94 0.69 5.08 6.15
C ILE A 94 0.03 5.84 5.01
N PHE A 95 -0.58 5.14 4.05
CA PHE A 95 -1.25 5.79 2.93
C PHE A 95 -2.50 6.55 3.40
N PRO A 96 -2.56 7.87 3.16
CA PRO A 96 -3.70 8.68 3.57
C PRO A 96 -4.85 8.61 2.57
N ALA A 97 -6.09 8.60 3.05
CA ALA A 97 -7.28 8.90 2.26
C ALA A 97 -7.60 10.41 2.28
N ASP A 98 -7.39 11.04 3.42
CA ASP A 98 -7.54 12.48 3.67
C ASP A 98 -6.55 12.94 4.76
N GLN A 99 -6.78 14.11 5.37
CA GLN A 99 -5.88 14.69 6.37
C GLN A 99 -5.82 13.94 7.71
N SER A 100 -6.78 13.06 7.98
CA SER A 100 -6.91 12.38 9.27
C SER A 100 -7.21 10.89 9.18
N THR A 101 -7.54 10.38 7.99
CA THR A 101 -8.02 9.02 7.77
C THR A 101 -7.07 8.27 6.85
N ALA A 102 -6.69 7.06 7.24
CA ALA A 102 -5.92 6.16 6.40
C ALA A 102 -6.77 5.60 5.25
N LEU A 103 -6.13 5.36 4.14
CA LEU A 103 -6.78 4.71 3.00
C LEU A 103 -7.05 3.24 3.32
N GLY A 104 -8.31 2.93 3.56
CA GLY A 104 -8.80 1.56 3.74
C GLY A 104 -9.35 1.00 2.43
N LEU A 105 -8.76 -0.07 1.94
CA LEU A 105 -9.15 -0.78 0.73
C LEU A 105 -10.17 -1.87 1.08
N THR A 106 -11.29 -1.93 0.35
CA THR A 106 -12.22 -3.06 0.45
C THR A 106 -11.60 -4.32 -0.19
N ALA A 107 -12.15 -5.51 0.11
CA ALA A 107 -11.69 -6.76 -0.51
C ALA A 107 -11.75 -6.72 -2.04
N GLU A 108 -12.76 -6.06 -2.61
CA GLU A 108 -12.91 -5.88 -4.06
C GLU A 108 -11.79 -4.99 -4.63
N GLN A 109 -11.46 -3.89 -3.94
CA GLN A 109 -10.36 -3.01 -4.34
C GLN A 109 -9.01 -3.72 -4.26
N VAL A 110 -8.78 -4.52 -3.22
CA VAL A 110 -7.57 -5.35 -3.12
C VAL A 110 -7.51 -6.36 -4.27
N ALA A 111 -8.62 -6.99 -4.63
CA ALA A 111 -8.66 -7.90 -5.78
C ALA A 111 -8.34 -7.19 -7.11
N GLN A 112 -8.76 -5.92 -7.28
CA GLN A 112 -8.45 -5.10 -8.45
C GLN A 112 -6.96 -4.71 -8.52
N MET A 113 -6.23 -4.70 -7.39
CA MET A 113 -4.78 -4.45 -7.38
C MET A 113 -3.96 -5.52 -8.12
N LYS A 114 -4.56 -6.63 -8.51
CA LYS A 114 -3.95 -7.61 -9.44
C LYS A 114 -3.78 -7.04 -10.85
N ASP A 115 -4.54 -6.01 -11.21
CA ASP A 115 -4.34 -5.28 -12.47
C ASP A 115 -3.18 -4.28 -12.31
N PRO A 116 -2.05 -4.49 -13.02
CA PRO A 116 -0.89 -3.62 -12.92
C PRO A 116 -1.19 -2.16 -13.30
N ALA A 117 -2.13 -1.93 -14.23
CA ALA A 117 -2.50 -0.58 -14.66
C ALA A 117 -3.24 0.17 -13.55
N PHE A 118 -4.15 -0.52 -12.83
CA PHE A 118 -4.85 0.03 -11.68
C PHE A 118 -3.88 0.40 -10.57
N THR A 119 -2.99 -0.53 -10.20
CA THR A 119 -2.07 -0.34 -9.08
C THR A 119 -1.02 0.71 -9.40
N LYS A 120 -0.55 0.77 -10.66
CA LYS A 120 0.35 1.84 -11.10
C LYS A 120 -0.31 3.22 -11.00
N ALA A 121 -1.53 3.38 -11.50
CA ALA A 121 -2.26 4.65 -11.41
C ALA A 121 -2.47 5.09 -9.96
N PHE A 122 -2.72 4.13 -9.07
CA PHE A 122 -2.83 4.37 -7.63
C PHE A 122 -1.51 4.91 -7.05
N VAL A 123 -0.37 4.23 -7.30
CA VAL A 123 0.94 4.66 -6.80
C VAL A 123 1.37 5.99 -7.41
N ASP A 124 1.15 6.20 -8.69
CA ASP A 124 1.49 7.46 -9.36
C ASP A 124 0.75 8.66 -8.77
N SER A 125 -0.50 8.46 -8.29
CA SER A 125 -1.25 9.50 -7.59
C SER A 125 -0.60 9.92 -6.27
N PHE A 126 0.00 8.98 -5.55
CA PHE A 126 0.75 9.24 -4.32
C PHE A 126 2.13 9.85 -4.59
N ARG A 127 2.82 9.38 -5.62
CA ARG A 127 4.13 9.93 -6.03
C ARG A 127 4.01 11.40 -6.38
N GLY A 128 2.98 11.80 -7.11
CA GLY A 128 2.70 13.21 -7.41
C GLY A 128 2.52 14.07 -6.17
N ALA A 129 2.04 13.49 -5.06
CA ALA A 129 1.86 14.16 -3.79
C ALA A 129 3.12 14.17 -2.89
N SER A 130 4.07 13.23 -3.10
CA SER A 130 5.21 13.03 -2.20
C SER A 130 6.47 13.81 -2.60
N ASN A 131 6.54 14.38 -3.80
CA ASN A 131 7.70 15.10 -4.37
C ASN A 131 9.03 14.34 -4.27
N LEU A 132 8.99 12.98 -4.24
CA LEU A 132 10.21 12.17 -4.22
C LEU A 132 11.04 12.37 -5.48
N THR A 133 12.29 12.78 -5.29
CA THR A 133 13.26 12.95 -6.39
C THR A 133 13.96 11.63 -6.70
N LYS A 134 14.66 11.56 -7.85
CA LYS A 134 15.51 10.40 -8.17
C LYS A 134 16.63 10.22 -7.15
N ASP A 135 17.17 11.30 -6.61
CA ASP A 135 18.22 11.26 -5.59
C ASP A 135 17.69 10.68 -4.26
N ASP A 136 16.43 10.99 -3.90
CA ASP A 136 15.79 10.39 -2.73
C ASP A 136 15.61 8.88 -2.91
N VAL A 137 15.18 8.44 -4.08
CA VAL A 137 15.04 7.02 -4.42
C VAL A 137 16.38 6.29 -4.37
N ALA A 138 17.44 6.90 -4.88
CA ALA A 138 18.80 6.32 -4.86
C ALA A 138 19.36 6.13 -3.44
N ARG A 139 18.82 6.84 -2.47
CA ARG A 139 19.20 6.72 -1.04
C ARG A 139 18.46 5.62 -0.28
N ILE A 140 17.41 5.03 -0.87
CA ILE A 140 16.69 3.91 -0.28
C ILE A 140 17.57 2.66 -0.32
N LYS A 141 17.73 1.98 0.82
CA LYS A 141 18.51 0.75 0.93
C LYS A 141 17.64 -0.49 1.04
N ALA A 142 16.55 -0.38 1.75
CA ALA A 142 15.54 -1.41 1.87
C ALA A 142 14.18 -0.75 1.92
N ILE A 143 13.20 -1.41 1.35
CA ILE A 143 11.80 -0.99 1.39
C ILE A 143 10.93 -2.21 1.70
N GLY A 144 9.92 -2.02 2.51
CA GLY A 144 8.90 -3.02 2.78
C GLY A 144 7.51 -2.39 2.79
N VAL A 145 6.59 -3.07 2.15
CA VAL A 145 5.17 -2.76 2.20
C VAL A 145 4.50 -3.71 3.16
N GLY A 146 3.82 -3.16 4.15
CA GLY A 146 3.01 -3.90 5.11
C GLY A 146 1.55 -3.53 4.97
N ALA A 147 0.68 -4.51 5.14
CA ALA A 147 -0.76 -4.30 5.17
C ALA A 147 -1.40 -5.01 6.35
N VAL A 148 -2.48 -4.43 6.86
CA VAL A 148 -3.27 -4.98 7.97
C VAL A 148 -4.73 -4.82 7.66
N THR A 149 -5.49 -5.92 7.76
CA THR A 149 -6.95 -5.89 7.65
C THR A 149 -7.55 -5.63 9.02
N LYS A 150 -8.39 -4.60 9.13
CA LYS A 150 -9.20 -4.26 10.30
C LYS A 150 -10.65 -4.15 9.86
N GLY A 151 -11.51 -4.99 10.41
CA GLY A 151 -12.90 -5.09 9.96
C GLY A 151 -12.99 -5.53 8.49
N ASP A 152 -13.65 -4.73 7.68
CA ASP A 152 -13.87 -4.96 6.25
C ASP A 152 -12.85 -4.24 5.34
N LYS A 153 -11.84 -3.57 5.92
CA LYS A 153 -10.85 -2.76 5.20
C LYS A 153 -9.44 -3.23 5.43
N THR A 154 -8.64 -3.15 4.37
CA THR A 154 -7.19 -3.39 4.40
C THR A 154 -6.45 -2.07 4.26
N TYR A 155 -5.67 -1.73 5.27
CA TYR A 155 -4.82 -0.55 5.32
C TYR A 155 -3.41 -0.90 4.91
N VAL A 156 -2.74 0.00 4.21
CA VAL A 156 -1.39 -0.23 3.68
C VAL A 156 -0.45 0.87 4.15
N ALA A 157 0.76 0.49 4.45
CA ALA A 157 1.88 1.41 4.72
C ALA A 157 3.14 0.89 4.03
N PHE A 158 4.10 1.78 3.80
CA PHE A 158 5.45 1.37 3.45
C PHE A 158 6.45 1.89 4.46
N ALA A 159 7.52 1.14 4.67
CA ALA A 159 8.67 1.59 5.44
C ALA A 159 9.94 1.44 4.60
N ALA A 160 10.88 2.34 4.81
CA ALA A 160 12.14 2.33 4.09
C ALA A 160 13.29 2.74 5.00
N THR A 161 14.45 2.12 4.81
CA THR A 161 15.71 2.57 5.37
C THR A 161 16.38 3.52 4.39
N ILE A 162 16.74 4.73 4.85
CA ILE A 162 17.27 5.79 4.01
C ILE A 162 18.68 6.17 4.48
N GLN A 163 19.63 6.24 3.54
CA GLN A 163 20.96 6.80 3.86
C GLN A 163 20.87 8.32 4.02
N PRO A 164 21.60 8.89 5.02
CA PRO A 164 21.70 10.35 5.11
C PRO A 164 22.33 10.93 3.84
N ALA A 165 21.99 12.17 3.52
CA ALA A 165 22.72 12.93 2.52
C ALA A 165 24.15 13.19 3.05
N HIS A 166 25.13 13.00 2.18
CA HIS A 166 26.51 13.39 2.45
C HIS A 166 26.69 14.88 2.29
#